data_aa98919650e9c28947c4cf856315ee76
#
_entry.id   aa98919650e9c28947c4cf856315ee76
#
_cell.length_a   1.000
_cell.length_b   1.000
_cell.length_c   1.000
_cell.angle_alpha   90.00
_cell.angle_beta   90.00
_cell.angle_gamma   90.00
#
_symmetry.space_group_name_H-M   'P 1'
#
loop_
_entity.id
_entity.type
_entity.pdbx_description
1 polymer ?
#
loop_
_entity_poly.entity_id
_entity_poly.type
_entity_poly.pdbx_seq_one_letter_code
_entity_poly.pdbx_strand_id
1 'polypeptide(L)' 'MISFNKPTNVNGFELRQELNDAGISIVGDIGTVLITTDGLLWLDIAESDAEAAEAVVAAHNGTV' A
#
# COMPACT_ATOMS: atom_id res chain seq x y z
N MET A 1 7.01 9.12 2.62
CA MET A 1 6.05 8.05 2.89
C MET A 1 4.67 8.61 3.13
N ILE A 2 3.66 7.88 2.65
CA ILE A 2 2.27 8.31 2.77
C ILE A 2 1.52 7.24 3.55
N SER A 3 0.70 7.67 4.52
CA SER A 3 -0.06 6.76 5.35
C SER A 3 -1.49 6.60 4.85
N PHE A 4 -2.04 5.41 5.05
CA PHE A 4 -3.41 5.06 4.70
C PHE A 4 -4.03 4.28 5.85
N ASN A 5 -5.34 4.23 5.90
CA ASN A 5 -6.02 3.36 6.85
C ASN A 5 -5.75 1.89 6.49
N LYS A 6 -5.30 1.12 7.46
CA LYS A 6 -4.96 -0.28 7.24
C LYS A 6 -6.23 -1.11 7.02
N PRO A 7 -6.32 -1.90 5.93
CA PRO A 7 -7.42 -2.85 5.77
C PRO A 7 -7.38 -3.93 6.85
N THR A 8 -8.48 -4.65 7.01
CA THR A 8 -8.58 -5.71 7.99
C THR A 8 -7.55 -6.82 7.78
N ASN A 9 -7.40 -7.24 6.52
CA ASN A 9 -6.43 -8.27 6.16
C ASN A 9 -5.45 -7.68 5.16
N VAL A 10 -4.17 -7.67 5.50
CA VAL A 10 -3.12 -7.13 4.65
C VAL A 10 -2.12 -8.22 4.32
N ASN A 11 -1.85 -8.39 3.03
CA ASN A 11 -0.73 -9.17 2.54
C ASN A 11 0.15 -8.21 1.74
N GLY A 12 1.31 -7.86 2.29
CA GLY A 12 2.20 -6.87 1.68
C GLY A 12 2.65 -7.25 0.28
N PHE A 13 2.89 -8.51 0.02
CA PHE A 13 3.29 -8.99 -1.29
C PHE A 13 2.16 -8.80 -2.32
N GLU A 14 0.95 -9.19 -1.96
CA GLU A 14 -0.21 -9.02 -2.83
C GLU A 14 -0.54 -7.54 -3.06
N LEU A 15 -0.46 -6.73 -2.01
CA LEU A 15 -0.71 -5.30 -2.12
C LEU A 15 0.28 -4.64 -3.05
N ARG A 16 1.54 -5.00 -2.95
CA ARG A 16 2.58 -4.50 -3.85
C ARG A 16 2.26 -4.84 -5.30
N GLN A 17 1.82 -6.07 -5.55
CA GLN A 17 1.43 -6.51 -6.89
C GLN A 17 0.24 -5.71 -7.41
N GLU A 18 -0.76 -5.49 -6.55
CA GLU A 18 -1.95 -4.71 -6.93
C GLU A 18 -1.58 -3.26 -7.26
N LEU A 19 -0.68 -2.67 -6.50
CA LEU A 19 -0.19 -1.33 -6.77
C LEU A 19 0.55 -1.26 -8.10
N ASN A 20 1.40 -2.23 -8.38
CA ASN A 20 2.09 -2.31 -9.67
C ASN A 20 1.11 -2.46 -10.83
N ASP A 21 0.09 -3.29 -10.67
CA ASP A 21 -0.93 -3.50 -11.70
C ASP A 21 -1.74 -2.22 -11.95
N ALA A 22 -1.86 -1.37 -10.95
CA ALA A 22 -2.52 -0.07 -11.08
C ALA A 22 -1.59 1.02 -11.65
N GLY A 23 -0.35 0.68 -11.97
CA GLY A 23 0.62 1.62 -12.52
C GLY A 23 1.33 2.46 -11.46
N ILE A 24 1.26 2.08 -10.20
CA ILE A 24 1.89 2.79 -9.10
C ILE A 24 3.23 2.14 -8.78
N SER A 25 4.31 2.92 -8.87
CA SER A 25 5.65 2.44 -8.53
C SER A 25 5.95 2.74 -7.07
N ILE A 26 6.36 1.72 -6.33
CA ILE A 26 6.84 1.91 -4.97
C ILE A 26 8.30 2.30 -5.03
N VAL A 27 8.65 3.44 -4.43
CA VAL A 27 10.00 3.95 -4.39
C VAL A 27 10.75 3.23 -3.26
N GLY A 28 12.01 2.86 -3.51
CA GLY A 28 12.83 2.21 -2.50
C GLY A 28 13.08 0.73 -2.78
N ASP A 29 14.16 0.23 -2.22
CA ASP A 29 14.70 -1.09 -2.54
C ASP A 29 13.77 -2.23 -2.18
N ILE A 30 13.03 -2.08 -1.14
CA ILE A 30 12.27 -3.18 -0.58
C ILE A 30 10.80 -3.15 -0.98
N GLY A 31 10.35 -2.03 -1.53
CA GLY A 31 8.94 -1.90 -1.87
C GLY A 31 8.06 -2.29 -0.68
N THR A 32 8.47 -1.90 0.50
CA THR A 32 7.92 -2.45 1.71
C THR A 32 6.66 -1.72 2.11
N VAL A 33 5.66 -2.50 2.43
CA VAL A 33 4.49 -2.01 3.12
C VAL A 33 4.81 -1.99 4.61
N LEU A 34 4.82 -0.81 5.20
CA LEU A 34 5.06 -0.66 6.63
C LEU A 34 3.74 -0.51 7.37
N ILE A 35 3.52 -1.37 8.36
CA ILE A 35 2.33 -1.32 9.19
C ILE A 35 2.74 -0.90 10.59
N THR A 36 2.10 0.15 11.10
CA THR A 36 2.41 0.66 12.43
C THR A 36 1.31 0.28 13.42
N THR A 37 1.65 0.38 14.71
CA THR A 37 0.76 -0.07 15.79
C THR A 37 -0.49 0.80 15.95
N ASP A 38 -0.49 1.98 15.35
CA ASP A 38 -1.64 2.89 15.36
C ASP A 38 -2.69 2.58 14.28
N GLY A 39 -2.52 1.46 13.58
CA GLY A 39 -3.47 1.03 12.57
C GLY A 39 -3.29 1.70 11.22
N LEU A 40 -2.11 2.24 10.96
CA LEU A 40 -1.80 2.87 9.69
C LEU A 40 -0.91 1.97 8.84
N LEU A 41 -1.11 2.08 7.54
CA LEU A 41 -0.30 1.41 6.53
C LEU A 41 0.44 2.50 5.75
N TRP A 42 1.75 2.36 5.64
CA TRP A 42 2.61 3.37 5.02
C TRP A 42 3.20 2.82 3.73
N LEU A 43 3.18 3.64 2.68
CA LEU A 43 3.77 3.31 1.40
C LEU A 43 4.76 4.39 0.99
N ASP A 44 5.87 3.98 0.43
CA ASP A 44 6.86 4.90 -0.14
C ASP A 44 6.57 5.09 -1.62
N ILE A 45 5.64 5.98 -1.92
CA ILE A 45 5.17 6.28 -3.27
C ILE A 45 5.18 7.79 -3.49
N ALA A 46 5.10 8.20 -4.76
CA ALA A 46 4.98 9.61 -5.10
C ALA A 46 3.63 10.16 -4.65
N GLU A 47 3.61 11.42 -4.19
CA GLU A 47 2.37 12.07 -3.78
C GLU A 47 1.32 12.10 -4.88
N SER A 48 1.76 12.22 -6.12
CA SER A 48 0.86 12.21 -7.27
C SER A 48 0.10 10.88 -7.43
N ASP A 49 0.61 9.81 -6.83
CA ASP A 49 -0.03 8.49 -6.87
C ASP A 49 -0.89 8.22 -5.64
N ALA A 50 -0.91 9.13 -4.68
CA ALA A 50 -1.58 8.90 -3.39
C ALA A 50 -3.07 8.59 -3.53
N GLU A 51 -3.76 9.31 -4.38
CA GLU A 51 -5.20 9.10 -4.59
C GLU A 51 -5.50 7.73 -5.18
N ALA A 52 -4.74 7.34 -6.21
CA ALA A 52 -4.89 6.04 -6.83
C ALA A 52 -4.50 4.92 -5.85
N ALA A 53 -3.45 5.13 -5.08
CA ALA A 53 -3.01 4.17 -4.07
C ALA A 53 -4.05 3.99 -2.96
N GLU A 54 -4.71 5.07 -2.55
CA GLU A 54 -5.78 5.00 -1.54
C GLU A 54 -6.90 4.06 -1.99
N ALA A 55 -7.31 4.15 -3.24
CA ALA A 55 -8.34 3.27 -3.78
C ALA A 55 -7.89 1.80 -3.78
N VAL A 56 -6.63 1.55 -4.14
CA VAL A 56 -6.08 0.19 -4.14
C VAL A 56 -6.02 -0.36 -2.71
N VAL A 57 -5.54 0.42 -1.78
CA VAL A 57 -5.44 0.00 -0.36
C VAL A 57 -6.82 -0.26 0.21
N ALA A 58 -7.78 0.61 -0.07
CA ALA A 58 -9.16 0.45 0.44
C ALA A 58 -9.83 -0.82 -0.07
N ALA A 59 -9.50 -1.22 -1.30
CA ALA A 59 -10.06 -2.43 -1.91
C ALA A 59 -9.24 -3.68 -1.58
N HIS A 60 -8.07 -3.53 -0.99
CA HIS A 60 -7.19 -4.65 -0.71
C HIS A 60 -7.79 -5.58 0.35
N ASN A 61 -7.79 -6.86 0.04
CA ASN A 61 -8.21 -7.91 0.97
C ASN A 61 -7.17 -9.02 0.87
N GLY A 62 -6.20 -8.97 1.77
CA GLY A 62 -5.07 -9.88 1.73
C GLY A 62 -5.45 -11.32 2.03
N THR A 63 -4.77 -12.23 1.36
CA THR A 63 -4.87 -13.66 1.66
C THR A 63 -4.00 -13.97 2.87
N VAL A 64 -4.58 -14.57 3.84
CA VAL A 64 -3.87 -14.95 5.07
C VAL A 64 -3.19 -16.29 4.89
#